data_429f51bf8e28bea588148b4af06d71bf
#
_entry.id   429f51bf8e28bea588148b4af06d71bf
#
_cell.length_a   1.000
_cell.length_b   1.000
_cell.length_c   1.000
_cell.angle_alpha   90.00
_cell.angle_beta   90.00
_cell.angle_gamma   90.00
#
_symmetry.space_group_name_H-M   'P 1'
#
loop_
_entity.id
_entity.type
_entity.pdbx_description
1 polymer ?
#
loop_
_entity_poly.entity_id
_entity_poly.type
_entity_poly.pdbx_seq_one_letter_code
_entity_poly.pdbx_strand_id
1 'polypeptide(L)'
;MIRNTCLTILALLAVLGVHAQELQVKVSVNHSQIQGTDNSVFENLQQTIEQFMNERAWTDLQFQKNERIQCNLNLTVNKYLRDENRFECTALIQANRPVFNAAYNTTLYNNRDANFNFVFQQFDQLNFAEENIDNQLTALLAYYALLTIGLDLDSFAPMGGTDVLQRCLVLVNNAQNLGFTGWKSFEDNRNRFAVINDYMDEGMKPFRQLQYDYYRKGLDEMTNNAERGRTEISAALENDLKQAHENKPLSLLPQIWTDYKKDELANIYKGKGTQKEKQRIYDILMGLNASQNNSWEAIKQ
;
A
#
# COMPACT_ATOMS: atom_id res chain seq x y z
N MET A 1 4.22 -39.47 36.72
CA MET A 1 3.48 -39.44 35.42
C MET A 1 2.74 -38.13 35.21
N ILE A 2 1.85 -37.68 36.06
CA ILE A 2 1.03 -36.45 35.90
C ILE A 2 1.86 -35.19 35.63
N ARG A 3 3.04 -35.01 36.33
CA ARG A 3 3.93 -33.83 36.15
C ARG A 3 4.54 -33.74 34.73
N ASN A 4 4.88 -34.87 34.14
CA ASN A 4 5.44 -34.90 32.76
C ASN A 4 4.35 -34.72 31.70
N THR A 5 3.13 -35.19 31.98
CA THR A 5 1.97 -34.99 31.07
C THR A 5 1.52 -33.52 31.05
N CYS A 6 1.55 -32.81 32.19
CA CYS A 6 1.27 -31.38 32.24
C CYS A 6 2.33 -30.55 31.51
N LEU A 7 3.60 -30.92 31.58
CA LEU A 7 4.70 -30.24 30.87
C LEU A 7 4.58 -30.45 29.34
N THR A 8 4.16 -31.63 28.89
CA THR A 8 3.93 -31.90 27.45
C THR A 8 2.72 -31.17 26.93
N ILE A 9 1.64 -31.06 27.71
CA ILE A 9 0.44 -30.28 27.32
C ILE A 9 0.76 -28.78 27.30
N LEU A 10 1.55 -28.26 28.23
CA LEU A 10 1.99 -26.86 28.24
C LEU A 10 2.92 -26.54 27.05
N ALA A 11 3.79 -27.49 26.68
CA ALA A 11 4.64 -27.35 25.50
C ALA A 11 3.84 -27.44 24.17
N LEU A 12 2.76 -28.27 24.10
CA LEU A 12 1.88 -28.32 22.97
C LEU A 12 1.01 -27.04 22.82
N LEU A 13 0.61 -26.43 23.93
CA LEU A 13 -0.13 -25.15 23.91
C LEU A 13 0.76 -23.96 23.53
N ALA A 14 2.07 -24.03 23.73
CA ALA A 14 3.01 -23.00 23.30
C ALA A 14 3.30 -23.01 21.78
N VAL A 15 2.90 -24.07 21.07
CA VAL A 15 2.99 -24.19 19.59
C VAL A 15 1.73 -23.68 18.90
N LEU A 16 0.70 -23.23 19.64
CA LEU A 16 -0.44 -22.51 19.05
C LEU A 16 0.08 -21.19 18.49
N GLY A 17 0.30 -21.21 17.19
CA GLY A 17 0.97 -20.25 16.34
C GLY A 17 0.82 -18.81 16.78
N VAL A 18 1.90 -18.20 17.10
CA VAL A 18 2.05 -16.75 16.94
C VAL A 18 1.98 -16.52 15.42
N HIS A 19 0.76 -16.43 14.89
CA HIS A 19 0.58 -15.93 13.54
C HIS A 19 1.14 -14.51 13.54
N ALA A 20 2.25 -14.34 12.87
CA ALA A 20 2.86 -13.03 12.77
C ALA A 20 1.98 -12.18 11.87
N GLN A 21 1.50 -11.08 12.43
CA GLN A 21 0.73 -10.08 11.71
C GLN A 21 1.69 -9.26 10.86
N GLU A 22 1.43 -9.14 9.57
CA GLU A 22 2.28 -8.42 8.63
C GLU A 22 2.11 -6.91 8.74
N LEU A 23 0.91 -6.48 9.14
CA LEU A 23 0.52 -5.07 9.15
C LEU A 23 0.47 -4.52 10.58
N GLN A 24 0.76 -3.23 10.70
CA GLN A 24 0.46 -2.39 11.84
C GLN A 24 -0.33 -1.18 11.35
N VAL A 25 -1.65 -1.31 11.34
CA VAL A 25 -2.58 -0.30 10.79
C VAL A 25 -3.11 0.56 11.92
N LYS A 26 -3.02 1.88 11.73
CA LYS A 26 -3.73 2.88 12.53
C LYS A 26 -4.89 3.42 11.71
N VAL A 27 -6.10 3.37 12.26
CA VAL A 27 -7.31 3.84 11.61
C VAL A 27 -7.77 5.14 12.23
N SER A 28 -8.25 6.08 11.43
CA SER A 28 -8.97 7.26 11.89
C SER A 28 -10.22 7.47 11.05
N VAL A 29 -11.34 7.80 11.70
CA VAL A 29 -12.63 8.07 11.05
C VAL A 29 -13.03 9.51 11.31
N ASN A 30 -12.93 10.35 10.30
CA ASN A 30 -13.41 11.73 10.35
C ASN A 30 -14.86 11.79 9.90
N HIS A 31 -15.75 12.13 10.81
CA HIS A 31 -17.20 12.25 10.60
C HIS A 31 -17.72 13.67 10.90
N SER A 32 -16.86 14.68 10.92
CA SER A 32 -17.19 16.06 11.29
C SER A 32 -18.31 16.69 10.47
N GLN A 33 -18.56 16.17 9.26
CA GLN A 33 -19.63 16.64 8.37
C GLN A 33 -20.98 15.96 8.65
N ILE A 34 -21.03 14.91 9.48
CA ILE A 34 -22.23 14.14 9.78
C ILE A 34 -22.86 14.66 11.06
N GLN A 35 -24.10 15.17 10.94
CA GLN A 35 -24.84 15.69 12.08
C GLN A 35 -25.90 14.72 12.58
N GLY A 36 -26.18 14.78 13.88
CA GLY A 36 -27.28 14.06 14.48
C GLY A 36 -27.13 12.53 14.57
N THR A 37 -25.93 11.96 14.33
CA THR A 37 -25.60 10.54 14.55
C THR A 37 -24.84 10.39 15.86
N ASP A 38 -25.08 9.29 16.58
CA ASP A 38 -24.28 8.95 17.75
C ASP A 38 -22.84 8.65 17.33
N ASN A 39 -21.87 9.27 17.98
CA ASN A 39 -20.44 9.10 17.71
C ASN A 39 -19.99 7.65 17.90
N SER A 40 -20.67 6.89 18.77
CA SER A 40 -20.38 5.49 19.04
C SER A 40 -20.38 4.62 17.78
N VAL A 41 -21.16 4.95 16.76
CA VAL A 41 -21.18 4.23 15.47
C VAL A 41 -19.83 4.36 14.76
N PHE A 42 -19.27 5.57 14.73
CA PHE A 42 -17.98 5.84 14.06
C PHE A 42 -16.80 5.31 14.87
N GLU A 43 -16.87 5.39 16.19
CA GLU A 43 -15.86 4.81 17.09
C GLU A 43 -15.83 3.28 16.97
N ASN A 44 -16.98 2.63 16.92
CA ASN A 44 -17.10 1.20 16.72
C ASN A 44 -16.57 0.78 15.32
N LEU A 45 -16.95 1.53 14.27
CA LEU A 45 -16.41 1.31 12.92
C LEU A 45 -14.88 1.38 12.91
N GLN A 46 -14.30 2.40 13.52
CA GLN A 46 -12.85 2.58 13.61
C GLN A 46 -12.18 1.38 14.29
N GLN A 47 -12.67 0.99 15.46
CA GLN A 47 -12.14 -0.14 16.24
C GLN A 47 -12.26 -1.46 15.47
N THR A 48 -13.41 -1.71 14.84
CA THR A 48 -13.68 -2.93 14.07
C THR A 48 -12.73 -3.06 12.87
N ILE A 49 -12.51 -1.95 12.13
CA ILE A 49 -11.56 -1.94 11.01
C ILE A 49 -10.13 -2.17 11.51
N GLU A 50 -9.72 -1.46 12.57
CA GLU A 50 -8.37 -1.58 13.12
C GLU A 50 -8.09 -2.99 13.62
N GLN A 51 -9.03 -3.60 14.30
CA GLN A 51 -8.95 -4.98 14.75
C GLN A 51 -8.86 -5.96 13.58
N PHE A 52 -9.75 -5.85 12.60
CA PHE A 52 -9.75 -6.72 11.41
C PHE A 52 -8.43 -6.69 10.66
N MET A 53 -7.84 -5.50 10.47
CA MET A 53 -6.59 -5.33 9.73
C MET A 53 -5.37 -5.85 10.51
N ASN A 54 -5.36 -5.70 11.85
CA ASN A 54 -4.19 -5.98 12.68
C ASN A 54 -4.19 -7.40 13.27
N GLU A 55 -5.34 -8.05 13.45
CA GLU A 55 -5.40 -9.37 14.10
C GLU A 55 -5.37 -10.54 13.12
N ARG A 56 -5.54 -10.25 11.82
CA ARG A 56 -5.52 -11.27 10.77
C ARG A 56 -4.12 -11.52 10.26
N ALA A 57 -3.75 -12.78 10.07
CA ALA A 57 -2.62 -13.18 9.22
C ALA A 57 -3.08 -13.16 7.75
N TRP A 58 -2.42 -12.37 6.92
CA TRP A 58 -2.73 -12.20 5.51
C TRP A 58 -1.96 -13.17 4.61
N THR A 59 -0.81 -13.65 5.11
CA THR A 59 0.07 -14.61 4.43
C THR A 59 0.57 -15.65 5.43
N ASP A 60 1.28 -16.66 4.94
CA ASP A 60 1.98 -17.64 5.79
C ASP A 60 3.39 -17.17 6.21
N LEU A 61 3.77 -15.95 5.83
CA LEU A 61 5.05 -15.35 6.17
C LEU A 61 5.09 -14.93 7.64
N GLN A 62 6.26 -15.00 8.24
CA GLN A 62 6.47 -14.59 9.63
C GLN A 62 7.18 -13.23 9.67
N PHE A 63 6.47 -12.21 10.13
CA PHE A 63 7.03 -10.88 10.37
C PHE A 63 7.33 -10.71 11.86
N GLN A 64 8.49 -10.21 12.19
CA GLN A 64 8.75 -9.77 13.55
C GLN A 64 8.04 -8.43 13.82
N LYS A 65 7.81 -8.09 15.07
CA LYS A 65 7.06 -6.88 15.44
C LYS A 65 7.64 -5.59 14.84
N ASN A 66 8.95 -5.52 14.70
CA ASN A 66 9.67 -4.38 14.11
C ASN A 66 9.73 -4.42 12.56
N GLU A 67 9.29 -5.53 11.95
CA GLU A 67 9.22 -5.70 10.50
C GLU A 67 7.82 -5.41 9.95
N ARG A 68 6.82 -5.23 10.82
CA ARG A 68 5.46 -4.95 10.41
C ARG A 68 5.38 -3.67 9.59
N ILE A 69 4.62 -3.74 8.51
CA ILE A 69 4.40 -2.62 7.60
C ILE A 69 3.49 -1.61 8.31
N GLN A 70 4.01 -0.40 8.51
CA GLN A 70 3.26 0.67 9.17
C GLN A 70 2.28 1.32 8.20
N CYS A 71 0.98 1.21 8.50
CA CYS A 71 -0.07 1.74 7.65
C CYS A 71 -0.94 2.75 8.41
N ASN A 72 -1.40 3.79 7.70
CA ASN A 72 -2.44 4.68 8.15
C ASN A 72 -3.61 4.60 7.18
N LEU A 73 -4.81 4.35 7.72
CA LEU A 73 -6.07 4.40 6.99
C LEU A 73 -6.92 5.54 7.55
N ASN A 74 -7.01 6.63 6.81
CA ASN A 74 -7.81 7.79 7.20
C ASN A 74 -9.09 7.81 6.37
N LEU A 75 -10.23 7.54 7.01
CA LEU A 75 -11.55 7.60 6.40
C LEU A 75 -12.21 8.96 6.67
N THR A 76 -12.67 9.62 5.62
CA THR A 76 -13.57 10.76 5.73
C THR A 76 -14.96 10.30 5.32
N VAL A 77 -15.91 10.36 6.25
CA VAL A 77 -17.31 10.03 5.99
C VAL A 77 -17.94 11.27 5.35
N ASN A 78 -18.19 11.18 4.05
CA ASN A 78 -18.83 12.27 3.28
C ASN A 78 -20.35 12.26 3.47
N LYS A 79 -20.95 11.04 3.62
CA LYS A 79 -22.37 10.85 3.83
C LYS A 79 -22.63 9.55 4.60
N TYR A 80 -23.63 9.58 5.49
CA TYR A 80 -24.13 8.41 6.19
C TYR A 80 -25.64 8.29 6.04
N LEU A 81 -26.09 7.23 5.38
CA LEU A 81 -27.50 6.89 5.20
C LEU A 81 -27.91 5.89 6.30
N ARG A 82 -28.50 6.40 7.37
CA ARG A 82 -28.78 5.62 8.59
C ARG A 82 -29.71 4.43 8.34
N ASP A 83 -30.77 4.63 7.55
CA ASP A 83 -31.78 3.61 7.30
C ASP A 83 -31.20 2.41 6.51
N GLU A 84 -30.09 2.64 5.80
CA GLU A 84 -29.38 1.64 5.01
C GLU A 84 -28.07 1.18 5.67
N ASN A 85 -27.66 1.76 6.79
CA ASN A 85 -26.33 1.60 7.39
C ASN A 85 -25.19 1.81 6.38
N ARG A 86 -25.39 2.68 5.39
CA ARG A 86 -24.50 2.90 4.26
C ARG A 86 -23.63 4.12 4.48
N PHE A 87 -22.34 3.92 4.32
CA PHE A 87 -21.29 4.92 4.39
C PHE A 87 -20.78 5.25 2.99
N GLU A 88 -20.76 6.53 2.64
CA GLU A 88 -20.06 7.04 1.45
C GLU A 88 -18.82 7.77 1.93
N CYS A 89 -17.66 7.20 1.66
CA CYS A 89 -16.40 7.65 2.22
C CYS A 89 -15.35 7.94 1.16
N THR A 90 -14.40 8.77 1.55
CA THR A 90 -13.10 8.88 0.92
C THR A 90 -12.06 8.29 1.87
N ALA A 91 -11.19 7.41 1.37
CA ALA A 91 -10.08 6.88 2.14
C ALA A 91 -8.75 7.46 1.65
N LEU A 92 -7.85 7.78 2.58
CA LEU A 92 -6.44 8.01 2.33
C LEU A 92 -5.67 6.85 2.96
N ILE A 93 -5.01 6.07 2.11
CA ILE A 93 -4.23 4.90 2.52
C ILE A 93 -2.76 5.22 2.35
N GLN A 94 -2.00 5.11 3.43
CA GLN A 94 -0.55 5.31 3.43
C GLN A 94 0.12 4.09 4.06
N ALA A 95 1.12 3.54 3.38
CA ALA A 95 1.99 2.49 3.89
C ALA A 95 3.43 2.98 3.86
N ASN A 96 4.19 2.67 4.91
CA ASN A 96 5.58 3.07 5.08
C ASN A 96 6.45 1.85 5.34
N ARG A 97 7.67 1.91 4.83
CA ARG A 97 8.71 0.91 5.00
C ARG A 97 9.91 1.54 5.74
N PRO A 98 10.48 0.89 6.75
CA PRO A 98 11.74 1.35 7.32
C PRO A 98 12.87 1.22 6.28
N VAL A 99 13.75 2.21 6.22
CA VAL A 99 14.97 2.14 5.43
C VAL A 99 16.04 1.44 6.25
N PHE A 100 16.70 0.45 5.64
CA PHE A 100 17.70 -0.37 6.33
C PHE A 100 18.80 0.47 6.97
N ASN A 101 19.10 0.21 8.24
CA ASN A 101 20.11 0.90 9.02
C ASN A 101 19.96 2.45 9.06
N ALA A 102 18.75 2.96 8.90
CA ALA A 102 18.43 4.39 8.96
C ALA A 102 17.36 4.66 10.05
N ALA A 103 17.28 5.91 10.50
CA ALA A 103 16.31 6.32 11.51
C ALA A 103 14.99 6.85 10.90
N TYR A 104 14.76 6.66 9.60
CA TYR A 104 13.57 7.16 8.91
C TYR A 104 12.86 6.06 8.11
N ASN A 105 11.57 6.29 7.87
CA ASN A 105 10.74 5.46 7.03
C ASN A 105 10.54 6.14 5.67
N THR A 106 10.44 5.34 4.63
CA THR A 106 10.08 5.79 3.29
C THR A 106 8.65 5.38 2.97
N THR A 107 7.94 6.19 2.18
CA THR A 107 6.60 5.87 1.73
C THR A 107 6.65 4.74 0.71
N LEU A 108 5.99 3.63 1.02
CA LEU A 108 5.83 2.49 0.13
C LEU A 108 4.64 2.68 -0.82
N TYR A 109 3.54 3.18 -0.28
CA TYR A 109 2.31 3.45 -1.01
C TYR A 109 1.56 4.62 -0.36
N ASN A 110 1.00 5.51 -1.18
CA ASN A 110 0.10 6.56 -0.72
C ASN A 110 -0.90 6.88 -1.83
N ASN A 111 -2.17 6.65 -1.56
CA ASN A 111 -3.23 6.91 -2.53
C ASN A 111 -4.54 7.30 -1.85
N ARG A 112 -5.33 8.08 -2.59
CA ARG A 112 -6.67 8.49 -2.21
C ARG A 112 -7.70 7.68 -2.99
N ASP A 113 -8.53 6.90 -2.27
CA ASP A 113 -9.70 6.22 -2.84
C ASP A 113 -10.96 7.05 -2.57
N ALA A 114 -11.51 7.63 -3.61
CA ALA A 114 -12.73 8.46 -3.52
C ALA A 114 -14.02 7.62 -3.46
N ASN A 115 -13.93 6.31 -3.71
CA ASN A 115 -15.06 5.37 -3.77
C ASN A 115 -14.98 4.30 -2.67
N PHE A 116 -14.58 4.69 -1.48
CA PHE A 116 -14.50 3.79 -0.32
C PHE A 116 -15.87 3.70 0.38
N ASN A 117 -16.86 3.21 -0.38
CA ASN A 117 -18.26 3.14 0.06
C ASN A 117 -18.60 1.71 0.48
N PHE A 118 -19.37 1.57 1.59
CA PHE A 118 -19.71 0.25 2.15
C PHE A 118 -20.99 0.33 3.00
N VAL A 119 -21.48 -0.82 3.41
CA VAL A 119 -22.51 -0.98 4.45
C VAL A 119 -21.85 -1.55 5.69
N PHE A 120 -22.15 -0.99 6.85
CA PHE A 120 -21.67 -1.46 8.15
C PHE A 120 -22.69 -1.15 9.23
N GLN A 121 -23.08 -2.16 9.97
CA GLN A 121 -23.91 -2.03 11.16
C GLN A 121 -23.06 -2.12 12.42
N GLN A 122 -23.37 -1.30 13.41
CA GLN A 122 -22.65 -1.32 14.69
C GLN A 122 -22.62 -2.74 15.28
N PHE A 123 -21.45 -3.18 15.71
CA PHE A 123 -21.14 -4.52 16.22
C PHE A 123 -21.10 -5.64 15.17
N ASP A 124 -21.16 -5.33 13.88
CA ASP A 124 -20.87 -6.32 12.85
C ASP A 124 -19.48 -6.95 13.04
N GLN A 125 -19.42 -8.26 12.88
CA GLN A 125 -18.15 -8.99 12.81
C GLN A 125 -17.70 -9.08 11.36
N LEU A 126 -16.49 -8.58 11.08
CA LEU A 126 -15.91 -8.63 9.75
C LEU A 126 -15.30 -10.02 9.50
N ASN A 127 -15.99 -10.83 8.72
CA ASN A 127 -15.48 -12.11 8.23
C ASN A 127 -15.03 -11.98 6.79
N PHE A 128 -13.90 -12.57 6.45
CA PHE A 128 -13.37 -12.53 5.09
C PHE A 128 -12.86 -13.92 4.68
N ALA A 129 -13.34 -14.40 3.56
CA ALA A 129 -12.85 -15.60 2.88
C ALA A 129 -12.58 -15.25 1.42
N GLU A 130 -11.39 -15.58 0.91
CA GLU A 130 -10.97 -15.24 -0.46
C GLU A 130 -11.83 -15.92 -1.53
N GLU A 131 -12.35 -17.10 -1.20
CA GLU A 131 -13.19 -17.89 -2.09
C GLU A 131 -14.62 -17.33 -2.23
N ASN A 132 -15.06 -16.52 -1.26
CA ASN A 132 -16.43 -15.98 -1.23
C ASN A 132 -16.42 -14.53 -0.75
N ILE A 133 -16.40 -13.60 -1.69
CA ILE A 133 -16.44 -12.17 -1.43
C ILE A 133 -17.89 -11.71 -1.41
N ASP A 134 -18.45 -11.53 -0.22
CA ASP A 134 -19.85 -11.16 0.01
C ASP A 134 -20.04 -9.83 0.73
N ASN A 135 -18.98 -9.27 1.31
CA ASN A 135 -19.02 -8.03 2.07
C ASN A 135 -18.07 -6.98 1.48
N GLN A 136 -18.61 -5.79 1.19
CA GLN A 136 -17.85 -4.70 0.55
C GLN A 136 -16.75 -4.16 1.46
N LEU A 137 -17.01 -3.97 2.76
CA LEU A 137 -16.00 -3.41 3.68
C LEU A 137 -14.81 -4.37 3.80
N THR A 138 -15.06 -5.67 3.99
CA THR A 138 -13.98 -6.66 4.07
C THR A 138 -13.19 -6.77 2.78
N ALA A 139 -13.85 -6.68 1.61
CA ALA A 139 -13.18 -6.66 0.31
C ALA A 139 -12.26 -5.43 0.16
N LEU A 140 -12.69 -4.24 0.56
CA LEU A 140 -11.89 -3.02 0.54
C LEU A 140 -10.65 -3.15 1.44
N LEU A 141 -10.83 -3.62 2.66
CA LEU A 141 -9.75 -3.78 3.63
C LEU A 141 -8.75 -4.85 3.17
N ALA A 142 -9.23 -5.99 2.69
CA ALA A 142 -8.41 -7.06 2.16
C ALA A 142 -7.61 -6.63 0.91
N TYR A 143 -8.23 -5.86 0.02
CA TYR A 143 -7.54 -5.29 -1.15
C TYR A 143 -6.32 -4.48 -0.73
N TYR A 144 -6.48 -3.54 0.22
CA TYR A 144 -5.37 -2.69 0.66
C TYR A 144 -4.34 -3.45 1.50
N ALA A 145 -4.74 -4.46 2.24
CA ALA A 145 -3.82 -5.34 2.94
C ALA A 145 -2.94 -6.12 1.96
N LEU A 146 -3.54 -6.84 1.00
CA LEU A 146 -2.82 -7.63 0.01
C LEU A 146 -1.94 -6.75 -0.90
N LEU A 147 -2.47 -5.61 -1.38
CA LEU A 147 -1.69 -4.69 -2.18
C LEU A 147 -0.45 -4.21 -1.43
N THR A 148 -0.61 -3.75 -0.19
CA THR A 148 0.49 -3.22 0.62
C THR A 148 1.54 -4.28 0.91
N ILE A 149 1.14 -5.50 1.29
CA ILE A 149 2.07 -6.60 1.55
C ILE A 149 2.80 -7.01 0.27
N GLY A 150 2.09 -7.08 -0.86
CA GLY A 150 2.70 -7.40 -2.15
C GLY A 150 3.76 -6.38 -2.57
N LEU A 151 3.50 -5.08 -2.37
CA LEU A 151 4.46 -4.01 -2.65
C LEU A 151 5.67 -4.05 -1.70
N ASP A 152 5.44 -4.35 -0.44
CA ASP A 152 6.54 -4.51 0.53
C ASP A 152 7.46 -5.66 0.12
N LEU A 153 6.91 -6.80 -0.24
CA LEU A 153 7.68 -7.95 -0.73
C LEU A 153 8.45 -7.62 -2.03
N ASP A 154 7.86 -6.89 -2.98
CA ASP A 154 8.55 -6.40 -4.17
C ASP A 154 9.71 -5.46 -3.82
N SER A 155 9.63 -4.73 -2.71
CA SER A 155 10.71 -3.85 -2.25
C SER A 155 11.93 -4.59 -1.68
N PHE A 156 11.78 -5.87 -1.30
CA PHE A 156 12.84 -6.72 -0.75
C PHE A 156 13.43 -7.71 -1.76
N ALA A 157 12.63 -8.15 -2.74
CA ALA A 157 13.07 -9.10 -3.77
C ALA A 157 12.41 -8.79 -5.12
N PRO A 158 13.12 -8.97 -6.25
CA PRO A 158 12.52 -8.79 -7.58
C PRO A 158 11.29 -9.66 -7.75
N MET A 159 10.13 -9.06 -8.04
CA MET A 159 8.84 -9.77 -8.17
C MET A 159 8.43 -10.57 -6.92
N GLY A 160 8.96 -10.23 -5.74
CA GLY A 160 8.74 -10.99 -4.49
C GLY A 160 7.29 -11.02 -4.04
N GLY A 161 6.50 -10.01 -4.38
CA GLY A 161 5.08 -9.90 -4.05
C GLY A 161 4.13 -10.58 -5.04
N THR A 162 4.63 -11.33 -6.05
CA THR A 162 3.79 -11.84 -7.14
C THR A 162 2.58 -12.64 -6.66
N ASP A 163 2.77 -13.57 -5.74
CA ASP A 163 1.69 -14.46 -5.27
C ASP A 163 0.62 -13.64 -4.51
N VAL A 164 1.03 -12.68 -3.69
CA VAL A 164 0.12 -11.82 -2.92
C VAL A 164 -0.63 -10.86 -3.83
N LEU A 165 0.05 -10.26 -4.81
CA LEU A 165 -0.58 -9.37 -5.80
C LEU A 165 -1.54 -10.15 -6.72
N GLN A 166 -1.23 -11.41 -7.04
CA GLN A 166 -2.15 -12.29 -7.79
C GLN A 166 -3.43 -12.56 -6.98
N ARG A 167 -3.33 -12.83 -5.67
CA ARG A 167 -4.50 -12.97 -4.79
C ARG A 167 -5.31 -11.66 -4.75
N CYS A 168 -4.64 -10.51 -4.71
CA CYS A 168 -5.29 -9.20 -4.79
C CYS A 168 -6.07 -9.03 -6.10
N LEU A 169 -5.52 -9.46 -7.24
CA LEU A 169 -6.19 -9.43 -8.54
C LEU A 169 -7.43 -10.35 -8.56
N VAL A 170 -7.32 -11.56 -8.00
CA VAL A 170 -8.45 -12.49 -7.87
C VAL A 170 -9.56 -11.89 -7.02
N LEU A 171 -9.21 -11.28 -5.86
CA LEU A 171 -10.15 -10.58 -5.01
C LEU A 171 -10.91 -9.49 -5.78
N VAL A 172 -10.20 -8.64 -6.53
CA VAL A 172 -10.81 -7.56 -7.32
C VAL A 172 -11.79 -8.11 -8.35
N ASN A 173 -11.43 -9.20 -9.03
CA ASN A 173 -12.32 -9.85 -10.01
C ASN A 173 -13.59 -10.40 -9.34
N ASN A 174 -13.48 -11.00 -8.16
CA ASN A 174 -14.63 -11.52 -7.40
C ASN A 174 -15.51 -10.39 -6.84
N ALA A 175 -14.91 -9.28 -6.42
CA ALA A 175 -15.61 -8.12 -5.85
C ALA A 175 -16.45 -7.33 -6.85
N GLN A 176 -16.30 -7.55 -8.16
CA GLN A 176 -17.10 -6.89 -9.21
C GLN A 176 -18.61 -7.12 -9.07
N ASN A 177 -19.00 -8.21 -8.42
CA ASN A 177 -20.40 -8.59 -8.19
C ASN A 177 -21.05 -7.93 -6.98
N LEU A 178 -20.28 -7.22 -6.13
CA LEU A 178 -20.77 -6.56 -4.93
C LEU A 178 -21.65 -5.32 -5.22
N GLY A 179 -21.70 -4.85 -6.47
CA GLY A 179 -22.54 -3.71 -6.87
C GLY A 179 -22.01 -2.33 -6.47
N PHE A 180 -20.75 -2.24 -5.98
CA PHE A 180 -20.08 -0.99 -5.63
C PHE A 180 -19.06 -0.56 -6.68
N THR A 181 -18.83 0.75 -6.79
CA THR A 181 -17.88 1.34 -7.74
C THR A 181 -16.43 1.07 -7.35
N GLY A 182 -15.56 0.99 -8.34
CA GLY A 182 -14.11 0.89 -8.18
C GLY A 182 -13.51 -0.50 -8.37
N TRP A 183 -14.35 -1.50 -8.69
CA TRP A 183 -13.91 -2.87 -8.93
C TRP A 183 -13.86 -3.27 -10.41
N LYS A 184 -14.45 -2.48 -11.32
CA LYS A 184 -14.58 -2.83 -12.73
C LYS A 184 -13.65 -2.02 -13.62
N SER A 185 -13.16 -2.65 -14.70
CA SER A 185 -12.53 -1.92 -15.80
C SER A 185 -13.48 -0.89 -16.37
N PHE A 186 -12.95 0.18 -16.94
CA PHE A 186 -13.70 1.27 -17.58
C PHE A 186 -14.51 2.21 -16.67
N GLU A 187 -14.54 1.98 -15.36
CA GLU A 187 -15.16 2.93 -14.44
C GLU A 187 -14.26 4.14 -14.20
N ASP A 188 -12.96 3.89 -13.96
CA ASP A 188 -11.93 4.90 -13.69
C ASP A 188 -10.55 4.26 -13.89
N ASN A 189 -9.60 5.01 -14.43
CA ASN A 189 -8.21 4.57 -14.61
C ASN A 189 -7.34 4.64 -13.33
N ARG A 190 -7.90 5.11 -12.22
CA ARG A 190 -7.27 5.16 -10.87
C ARG A 190 -7.95 4.24 -9.87
N ASN A 191 -8.96 3.49 -10.29
CA ASN A 191 -9.68 2.61 -9.38
C ASN A 191 -8.85 1.37 -8.98
N ARG A 192 -9.38 0.59 -8.04
CA ARG A 192 -8.72 -0.61 -7.51
C ARG A 192 -8.41 -1.65 -8.60
N PHE A 193 -9.34 -1.81 -9.56
CA PHE A 193 -9.11 -2.72 -10.70
C PHE A 193 -7.91 -2.24 -11.54
N ALA A 194 -7.89 -0.97 -11.96
CA ALA A 194 -6.83 -0.43 -12.80
C ALA A 194 -5.45 -0.56 -12.12
N VAL A 195 -5.37 -0.23 -10.83
CA VAL A 195 -4.12 -0.30 -10.06
C VAL A 195 -3.57 -1.72 -10.03
N ILE A 196 -4.34 -2.72 -9.59
CA ILE A 196 -3.82 -4.08 -9.47
C ILE A 196 -3.60 -4.75 -10.82
N ASN A 197 -4.46 -4.47 -11.82
CA ASN A 197 -4.29 -4.95 -13.18
C ASN A 197 -2.99 -4.45 -13.80
N ASP A 198 -2.64 -3.19 -13.56
CA ASP A 198 -1.38 -2.63 -14.03
C ASP A 198 -0.17 -3.25 -13.31
N TYR A 199 -0.21 -3.46 -11.99
CA TYR A 199 0.87 -4.18 -11.29
C TYR A 199 1.09 -5.60 -11.82
N MET A 200 0.06 -6.26 -12.32
CA MET A 200 0.14 -7.64 -12.85
C MET A 200 0.35 -7.72 -14.37
N ASP A 201 0.40 -6.57 -15.05
CA ASP A 201 0.63 -6.49 -16.49
C ASP A 201 2.11 -6.74 -16.84
N GLU A 202 2.37 -7.58 -17.86
CA GLU A 202 3.73 -7.90 -18.33
C GLU A 202 4.53 -6.65 -18.74
N GLY A 203 3.88 -5.65 -19.36
CA GLY A 203 4.50 -4.38 -19.74
C GLY A 203 4.94 -3.54 -18.54
N MET A 204 4.34 -3.79 -17.36
CA MET A 204 4.64 -3.10 -16.12
C MET A 204 5.63 -3.86 -15.21
N LYS A 205 6.20 -4.99 -15.65
CA LYS A 205 7.27 -5.68 -14.92
C LYS A 205 8.43 -4.74 -14.54
N PRO A 206 8.90 -3.82 -15.39
CA PRO A 206 9.90 -2.84 -14.99
C PRO A 206 9.45 -1.97 -13.80
N PHE A 207 8.18 -1.62 -13.69
CA PHE A 207 7.67 -0.86 -12.55
C PHE A 207 7.75 -1.65 -11.23
N ARG A 208 7.57 -2.95 -11.26
CA ARG A 208 7.77 -3.82 -10.10
C ARG A 208 9.27 -4.01 -9.79
N GLN A 209 10.12 -4.10 -10.84
CA GLN A 209 11.58 -4.11 -10.68
C GLN A 209 12.07 -2.81 -10.04
N LEU A 210 11.49 -1.65 -10.41
CA LEU A 210 11.76 -0.36 -9.79
C LEU A 210 11.60 -0.43 -8.25
N GLN A 211 10.58 -1.15 -7.72
CA GLN A 211 10.38 -1.23 -6.27
C GLN A 211 11.62 -1.83 -5.60
N TYR A 212 12.16 -2.93 -6.12
CA TYR A 212 13.36 -3.56 -5.58
C TYR A 212 14.60 -2.66 -5.74
N ASP A 213 14.83 -2.16 -6.94
CA ASP A 213 16.05 -1.41 -7.26
C ASP A 213 16.10 -0.08 -6.52
N TYR A 214 14.96 0.63 -6.43
CA TYR A 214 14.85 1.89 -5.70
C TYR A 214 15.02 1.71 -4.19
N TYR A 215 14.31 0.77 -3.59
CA TYR A 215 14.33 0.61 -2.14
C TYR A 215 15.57 -0.18 -1.68
N ARG A 216 15.77 -1.40 -2.20
CA ARG A 216 16.80 -2.29 -1.67
C ARG A 216 18.20 -1.95 -2.13
N LYS A 217 18.39 -1.69 -3.43
CA LYS A 217 19.71 -1.31 -3.96
C LYS A 217 20.00 0.18 -3.79
N GLY A 218 18.96 1.02 -3.80
CA GLY A 218 19.08 2.47 -3.68
C GLY A 218 19.05 2.94 -2.22
N LEU A 219 17.86 3.14 -1.64
CA LEU A 219 17.68 3.77 -0.32
C LEU A 219 18.38 3.02 0.81
N ASP A 220 18.27 1.67 0.85
CA ASP A 220 18.91 0.86 1.88
C ASP A 220 20.45 0.94 1.82
N GLU A 221 21.03 1.16 0.65
CA GLU A 221 22.47 1.32 0.48
C GLU A 221 22.95 2.74 0.82
N MET A 222 22.09 3.77 0.77
CA MET A 222 22.48 5.15 1.04
C MET A 222 23.09 5.36 2.42
N THR A 223 22.71 4.56 3.41
CA THR A 223 23.28 4.63 4.77
C THR A 223 24.75 4.21 4.79
N ASN A 224 25.12 3.24 3.96
CA ASN A 224 26.51 2.76 3.84
C ASN A 224 27.32 3.67 2.89
N ASN A 225 26.74 4.02 1.76
CA ASN A 225 27.35 4.85 0.73
C ASN A 225 26.27 5.64 -0.03
N ALA A 226 26.09 6.90 0.35
CA ALA A 226 25.05 7.78 -0.22
C ALA A 226 25.23 8.01 -1.74
N GLU A 227 26.46 8.04 -2.25
CA GLU A 227 26.74 8.23 -3.67
C GLU A 227 26.37 6.98 -4.47
N ARG A 228 26.74 5.80 -3.98
CA ARG A 228 26.37 4.53 -4.60
C ARG A 228 24.85 4.35 -4.60
N GLY A 229 24.18 4.57 -3.46
CA GLY A 229 22.72 4.47 -3.38
C GLY A 229 22.03 5.42 -4.35
N ARG A 230 22.48 6.69 -4.47
CA ARG A 230 21.96 7.64 -5.46
C ARG A 230 22.18 7.15 -6.89
N THR A 231 23.34 6.57 -7.21
CA THR A 231 23.62 6.02 -8.54
C THR A 231 22.67 4.88 -8.91
N GLU A 232 22.40 3.97 -7.95
CA GLU A 232 21.42 2.89 -8.14
C GLU A 232 20.00 3.44 -8.35
N ILE A 233 19.61 4.47 -7.57
CA ILE A 233 18.32 5.14 -7.76
C ILE A 233 18.24 5.80 -9.15
N SER A 234 19.31 6.47 -9.60
CA SER A 234 19.34 7.06 -10.94
C SER A 234 19.16 5.99 -12.02
N ALA A 235 19.83 4.86 -11.87
CA ALA A 235 19.71 3.72 -12.81
C ALA A 235 18.28 3.15 -12.81
N ALA A 236 17.65 3.00 -11.63
CA ALA A 236 16.27 2.52 -11.51
C ALA A 236 15.26 3.49 -12.17
N LEU A 237 15.46 4.79 -12.03
CA LEU A 237 14.60 5.79 -12.70
C LEU A 237 14.80 5.80 -14.23
N GLU A 238 16.05 5.67 -14.69
CA GLU A 238 16.40 5.68 -16.12
C GLU A 238 15.96 4.39 -16.84
N ASN A 239 16.10 3.24 -16.21
CA ASN A 239 15.85 1.94 -16.82
C ASN A 239 14.44 1.43 -16.53
N ASP A 240 14.01 1.44 -15.25
CA ASP A 240 12.78 0.75 -14.84
C ASP A 240 11.55 1.67 -14.91
N LEU A 241 11.62 2.86 -14.28
CA LEU A 241 10.49 3.78 -14.25
C LEU A 241 10.16 4.30 -15.66
N LYS A 242 11.18 4.73 -16.39
CA LYS A 242 11.02 5.23 -17.76
C LYS A 242 10.51 4.13 -18.68
N GLN A 243 11.09 2.92 -18.62
CA GLN A 243 10.66 1.80 -19.46
C GLN A 243 9.22 1.39 -19.16
N ALA A 244 8.81 1.33 -17.89
CA ALA A 244 7.42 1.03 -17.53
C ALA A 244 6.44 2.03 -18.16
N HIS A 245 6.77 3.32 -18.12
CA HIS A 245 5.96 4.35 -18.77
C HIS A 245 5.94 4.22 -20.29
N GLU A 246 7.07 3.94 -20.92
CA GLU A 246 7.15 3.74 -22.38
C GLU A 246 6.36 2.50 -22.83
N ASN A 247 6.41 1.41 -22.05
CA ASN A 247 5.64 0.19 -22.33
C ASN A 247 4.12 0.40 -22.18
N LYS A 248 3.69 1.21 -21.21
CA LYS A 248 2.26 1.43 -20.90
C LYS A 248 2.00 2.91 -20.56
N PRO A 249 2.01 3.81 -21.57
CA PRO A 249 1.89 5.25 -21.34
C PRO A 249 0.58 5.71 -20.69
N LEU A 250 -0.47 4.88 -20.75
CA LEU A 250 -1.77 5.17 -20.15
C LEU A 250 -1.89 4.69 -18.70
N SER A 251 -0.93 3.92 -18.20
CA SER A 251 -0.88 3.53 -16.81
C SER A 251 -0.61 4.74 -15.91
N LEU A 252 -1.39 4.86 -14.85
CA LEU A 252 -1.19 5.93 -13.87
C LEU A 252 -0.25 5.55 -12.72
N LEU A 253 0.25 4.30 -12.67
CA LEU A 253 1.16 3.87 -11.61
C LEU A 253 2.43 4.72 -11.50
N PRO A 254 3.15 5.04 -12.61
CA PRO A 254 4.32 5.92 -12.55
C PRO A 254 3.99 7.32 -12.02
N GLN A 255 2.85 7.89 -12.40
CA GLN A 255 2.40 9.18 -11.90
C GLN A 255 2.07 9.13 -10.40
N ILE A 256 1.27 8.14 -9.97
CA ILE A 256 0.91 7.94 -8.55
C ILE A 256 2.16 7.77 -7.71
N TRP A 257 3.13 6.96 -8.17
CA TRP A 257 4.39 6.74 -7.48
C TRP A 257 5.20 8.03 -7.34
N THR A 258 5.36 8.79 -8.41
CA THR A 258 6.09 10.06 -8.39
C THR A 258 5.38 11.13 -7.56
N ASP A 259 4.06 11.11 -7.44
CA ASP A 259 3.30 12.03 -6.57
C ASP A 259 3.72 11.88 -5.10
N TYR A 260 3.84 10.65 -4.59
CA TYR A 260 4.23 10.46 -3.19
C TYR A 260 5.76 10.36 -2.97
N LYS A 261 6.57 10.21 -4.04
CA LYS A 261 8.03 10.20 -3.97
C LYS A 261 8.69 11.57 -4.24
N LYS A 262 7.95 12.57 -4.66
CA LYS A 262 8.49 13.85 -5.13
C LYS A 262 9.48 14.50 -4.17
N ASP A 263 9.14 14.58 -2.89
CA ASP A 263 9.98 15.26 -1.91
C ASP A 263 11.23 14.43 -1.56
N GLU A 264 11.09 13.10 -1.50
CA GLU A 264 12.21 12.19 -1.30
C GLU A 264 13.18 12.25 -2.49
N LEU A 265 12.67 12.20 -3.72
CA LEU A 265 13.47 12.33 -4.94
C LEU A 265 14.19 13.68 -5.00
N ALA A 266 13.47 14.79 -4.72
CA ALA A 266 14.10 16.10 -4.67
C ALA A 266 15.26 16.15 -3.67
N ASN A 267 15.08 15.57 -2.47
CA ASN A 267 16.10 15.54 -1.42
C ASN A 267 17.32 14.67 -1.75
N ILE A 268 17.13 13.59 -2.52
CA ILE A 268 18.22 12.70 -2.96
C ILE A 268 19.21 13.43 -3.86
N TYR A 269 18.73 14.36 -4.72
CA TYR A 269 19.55 15.02 -5.74
C TYR A 269 19.92 16.46 -5.42
N LYS A 270 19.15 17.17 -4.59
CA LYS A 270 19.40 18.59 -4.26
C LYS A 270 20.79 18.77 -3.66
N GLY A 271 21.62 19.57 -4.33
CA GLY A 271 23.01 19.83 -3.91
C GLY A 271 23.96 18.64 -4.07
N LYS A 272 23.57 17.56 -4.77
CA LYS A 272 24.34 16.30 -4.87
C LYS A 272 24.31 15.79 -6.30
N GLY A 273 25.31 14.96 -6.63
CA GLY A 273 25.46 14.39 -7.99
C GLY A 273 26.00 15.39 -9.02
N THR A 274 26.13 14.93 -10.26
CA THR A 274 26.59 15.76 -11.37
C THR A 274 25.42 16.50 -12.03
N GLN A 275 25.70 17.65 -12.66
CA GLN A 275 24.66 18.39 -13.40
C GLN A 275 24.04 17.56 -14.52
N LYS A 276 24.83 16.70 -15.16
CA LYS A 276 24.36 15.79 -16.22
C LYS A 276 23.38 14.75 -15.67
N GLU A 277 23.66 14.17 -14.50
CA GLU A 277 22.77 13.25 -13.80
C GLU A 277 21.46 13.94 -13.43
N LYS A 278 21.54 15.08 -12.74
CA LYS A 278 20.36 15.85 -12.32
C LYS A 278 19.47 16.26 -13.49
N GLN A 279 20.05 16.68 -14.61
CA GLN A 279 19.27 17.05 -15.78
C GLN A 279 18.53 15.83 -16.38
N ARG A 280 19.19 14.67 -16.49
CA ARG A 280 18.53 13.45 -17.00
C ARG A 280 17.35 13.02 -16.10
N ILE A 281 17.55 13.04 -14.78
CA ILE A 281 16.50 12.68 -13.83
C ILE A 281 15.35 13.67 -13.89
N TYR A 282 15.65 14.98 -13.96
CA TYR A 282 14.65 16.01 -14.16
C TYR A 282 13.82 15.77 -15.43
N ASP A 283 14.47 15.48 -16.56
CA ASP A 283 13.77 15.29 -17.84
C ASP A 283 12.82 14.09 -17.79
N ILE A 284 13.24 12.97 -17.14
CA ILE A 284 12.42 11.79 -16.94
C ILE A 284 11.19 12.12 -16.08
N LEU A 285 11.40 12.75 -14.91
CA LEU A 285 10.32 13.06 -13.96
C LEU A 285 9.35 14.10 -14.52
N MET A 286 9.85 15.09 -15.25
CA MET A 286 9.00 16.05 -15.98
C MET A 286 8.17 15.40 -17.07
N GLY A 287 8.73 14.46 -17.82
CA GLY A 287 7.99 13.70 -18.83
C GLY A 287 6.88 12.84 -18.26
N LEU A 288 7.08 12.28 -17.06
CA LEU A 288 6.14 11.41 -16.37
C LEU A 288 5.05 12.19 -15.61
N ASN A 289 5.45 13.26 -14.92
CA ASN A 289 4.56 13.98 -14.00
C ASN A 289 4.94 15.48 -13.93
N ALA A 290 4.59 16.21 -14.96
CA ALA A 290 4.82 17.65 -15.04
C ALA A 290 4.06 18.46 -13.96
N SER A 291 3.02 17.87 -13.34
CA SER A 291 2.26 18.55 -12.29
C SER A 291 3.10 18.83 -11.04
N GLN A 292 4.20 18.09 -10.83
CA GLN A 292 5.12 18.25 -9.71
C GLN A 292 6.37 19.07 -10.06
N ASN A 293 6.30 19.94 -11.07
CA ASN A 293 7.43 20.75 -11.58
C ASN A 293 8.24 21.44 -10.48
N ASN A 294 7.58 22.00 -9.47
CA ASN A 294 8.28 22.71 -8.38
C ASN A 294 9.24 21.77 -7.60
N SER A 295 8.88 20.53 -7.41
CA SER A 295 9.74 19.53 -6.76
C SER A 295 10.86 19.10 -7.71
N TRP A 296 10.58 18.97 -9.01
CA TRP A 296 11.60 18.59 -10.00
C TRP A 296 12.63 19.71 -10.22
N GLU A 297 12.24 20.97 -10.20
CA GLU A 297 13.19 22.09 -10.26
C GLU A 297 14.19 22.09 -9.09
N ALA A 298 13.80 21.62 -7.91
CA ALA A 298 14.70 21.49 -6.77
C ALA A 298 15.84 20.46 -7.01
N ILE A 299 15.65 19.48 -7.91
CA ILE A 299 16.68 18.50 -8.29
C ILE A 299 17.88 19.19 -8.96
N LYS A 300 17.63 20.23 -9.76
CA LYS A 300 18.68 20.95 -10.52
C LYS A 300 19.56 21.82 -9.63
N GLN A 301 19.08 22.19 -8.45
CA GLN A 301 19.84 22.93 -7.46
C GLN A 301 20.87 22.04 -6.79
#